data_aafb304f3d7c4d111a428b2e5599b36f
#
_entry.id   aafb304f3d7c4d111a428b2e5599b36f
#
_cell.length_a   1.000
_cell.length_b   1.000
_cell.length_c   1.000
_cell.angle_alpha   90.00
_cell.angle_beta   90.00
_cell.angle_gamma   90.00
#
_symmetry.space_group_name_H-M   'P 1'
#
loop_
_entity.id
_entity.type
_entity.pdbx_description
1 polymer ?
#
loop_
_entity_poly.entity_id
_entity_poly.type
_entity_poly.pdbx_seq_one_letter_code
_entity_poly.pdbx_strand_id
1 'polypeptide(L)'
;MSTILLLTQKIHCKKETKHCIYSDHMVSCFAEHKKVKKGSDHMDSTAHINTDLVSFGYSESTYVMTDYALHCHNFYEVFYFLSGDADYLVEGVNYQPTPGSVLLLSPHAFHGVRVNSTAPYRRYSLHFHPDLLLPERRDFLLRAFPQTGENARQPIYFKHTEQFHLLSYLESLESCSRKSNEFQAQMLPICVEALLMQIADMSDSCNAFSKQSDTPQTQLSSILFYLNQHLKDPVTLDEISDHFFISKHHLNKVFKKATGTTVIDYLLRKRIAYAQMLLFNGCHAKEAAANSGFLDYSSFYRSYVRILGHPPGADRGVLAKPNDSGIGNVIVQI
;
A
#
# COMPACT_ATOMS: atom_id res chain seq x y z
N MET A 1 -11.37 64.71 18.45
CA MET A 1 -11.09 65.20 17.09
C MET A 1 -10.28 64.18 16.37
N SER A 2 -10.81 63.64 15.38
CA SER A 2 -10.52 63.20 14.03
C SER A 2 -10.98 61.78 13.75
N THR A 3 -12.00 61.80 12.98
CA THR A 3 -12.68 60.74 12.28
C THR A 3 -11.75 60.03 11.30
N ILE A 4 -11.74 58.67 11.29
CA ILE A 4 -11.21 57.92 10.16
C ILE A 4 -12.31 57.03 9.61
N LEU A 5 -12.61 57.28 8.34
CA LEU A 5 -13.64 56.67 7.50
C LEU A 5 -13.35 55.18 7.25
N LEU A 6 -14.36 54.36 7.40
CA LEU A 6 -14.49 53.02 6.87
C LEU A 6 -14.68 53.08 5.35
N LEU A 7 -13.79 52.46 4.59
CA LEU A 7 -14.00 52.10 3.19
C LEU A 7 -14.13 50.57 3.08
N THR A 8 -15.38 50.15 3.00
CA THR A 8 -15.76 48.79 2.62
C THR A 8 -15.62 48.62 1.12
N GLN A 9 -14.63 47.89 0.65
CA GLN A 9 -14.65 47.33 -0.66
C GLN A 9 -15.13 45.86 -0.60
N LYS A 10 -16.34 45.63 -1.13
CA LYS A 10 -16.88 44.32 -1.46
C LYS A 10 -16.09 43.74 -2.61
N ILE A 11 -15.23 42.76 -2.33
CA ILE A 11 -14.72 41.85 -3.35
C ILE A 11 -15.62 40.63 -3.38
N HIS A 12 -16.39 40.52 -4.47
CA HIS A 12 -17.19 39.33 -4.80
C HIS A 12 -16.22 38.21 -5.22
N CYS A 13 -15.87 37.33 -4.32
CA CYS A 13 -15.19 36.09 -4.64
C CYS A 13 -16.24 35.01 -4.86
N LYS A 14 -16.43 34.58 -6.10
CA LYS A 14 -17.22 33.40 -6.44
C LYS A 14 -16.54 32.20 -5.78
N LYS A 15 -17.20 31.63 -4.79
CA LYS A 15 -16.88 30.32 -4.22
C LYS A 15 -17.20 29.26 -5.28
N GLU A 16 -16.20 28.77 -5.98
CA GLU A 16 -16.22 27.42 -6.50
C GLU A 16 -15.61 26.51 -5.44
N THR A 17 -16.50 25.89 -4.68
CA THR A 17 -16.20 24.81 -3.76
C THR A 17 -15.82 23.58 -4.57
N LYS A 18 -14.53 23.41 -4.89
CA LYS A 18 -13.98 22.09 -5.14
C LYS A 18 -13.63 21.48 -3.77
N HIS A 19 -14.62 20.83 -3.18
CA HIS A 19 -14.41 20.00 -2.00
C HIS A 19 -13.53 18.81 -2.40
N CYS A 20 -12.51 18.65 -1.62
CA CYS A 20 -11.55 17.59 -1.55
C CYS A 20 -12.26 16.20 -1.52
N ILE A 21 -12.21 15.45 -2.63
CA ILE A 21 -12.81 14.10 -2.78
C ILE A 21 -11.80 13.02 -2.35
N TYR A 22 -10.81 13.36 -1.51
CA TYR A 22 -9.69 12.47 -1.21
C TYR A 22 -9.78 11.70 0.11
N SER A 23 -10.72 12.03 1.02
CA SER A 23 -10.80 11.34 2.31
C SER A 23 -11.53 10.00 2.27
N ASP A 24 -12.42 9.78 1.27
CA ASP A 24 -13.28 8.59 1.26
C ASP A 24 -12.69 7.38 0.52
N HIS A 25 -11.61 7.55 -0.26
CA HIS A 25 -11.12 6.45 -1.10
C HIS A 25 -10.22 5.43 -0.38
N MET A 26 -9.50 5.79 0.67
CA MET A 26 -8.74 4.78 1.45
C MET A 26 -9.64 3.94 2.37
N VAL A 27 -10.72 4.52 2.86
CA VAL A 27 -11.76 3.79 3.60
C VAL A 27 -12.67 3.02 2.65
N SER A 28 -12.90 3.52 1.41
CA SER A 28 -13.77 2.91 0.40
C SER A 28 -13.13 1.73 -0.34
N CYS A 29 -11.83 1.50 -0.26
CA CYS A 29 -11.21 0.29 -0.82
C CYS A 29 -11.84 -1.02 -0.31
N PHE A 30 -12.51 -0.96 0.87
CA PHE A 30 -13.30 -2.07 1.39
C PHE A 30 -14.79 -1.97 1.07
N ALA A 31 -15.29 -0.83 0.58
CA ALA A 31 -16.74 -0.58 0.42
C ALA A 31 -17.28 -0.71 -1.02
N GLU A 32 -16.44 -0.70 -2.06
CA GLU A 32 -16.92 -0.64 -3.47
C GLU A 32 -16.93 -1.96 -4.24
N HIS A 33 -16.76 -3.11 -3.61
CA HIS A 33 -16.95 -4.38 -4.30
C HIS A 33 -18.37 -4.89 -4.16
N LYS A 34 -19.14 -4.69 -5.24
CA LYS A 34 -20.50 -5.16 -5.58
C LYS A 34 -21.64 -4.41 -4.87
N LYS A 35 -22.49 -3.79 -5.69
CA LYS A 35 -23.93 -3.66 -5.41
C LYS A 35 -24.54 -5.05 -5.13
N VAL A 36 -24.32 -5.54 -3.93
CA VAL A 36 -25.12 -6.58 -3.29
C VAL A 36 -25.97 -5.87 -2.27
N LYS A 37 -27.26 -6.20 -2.26
CA LYS A 37 -28.35 -5.66 -1.49
C LYS A 37 -27.96 -5.12 -0.11
N LYS A 38 -28.45 -3.89 0.22
CA LYS A 38 -28.36 -3.23 1.52
C LYS A 38 -28.54 -4.19 2.70
N GLY A 39 -27.44 -4.56 3.32
CA GLY A 39 -27.32 -4.94 4.71
C GLY A 39 -26.30 -3.97 5.28
N SER A 40 -26.57 -3.39 6.42
CA SER A 40 -25.74 -2.38 7.08
C SER A 40 -24.36 -2.95 7.43
N ASP A 41 -23.38 -2.76 6.56
CA ASP A 41 -22.00 -3.16 6.79
C ASP A 41 -21.33 -2.10 7.67
N HIS A 42 -21.29 -2.33 8.98
CA HIS A 42 -20.49 -1.55 9.92
C HIS A 42 -19.08 -2.12 10.00
N MET A 43 -18.15 -1.43 9.36
CA MET A 43 -16.74 -1.50 9.72
C MET A 43 -16.51 -0.43 10.80
N ASP A 44 -16.46 -0.85 12.06
CA ASP A 44 -16.18 0.05 13.17
C ASP A 44 -14.68 0.36 13.22
N SER A 45 -14.28 1.48 12.65
CA SER A 45 -12.95 2.04 12.86
C SER A 45 -13.01 3.05 14.01
N THR A 46 -12.43 2.72 15.15
CA THR A 46 -12.51 3.52 16.38
C THR A 46 -11.40 4.55 16.53
N ALA A 47 -10.32 4.45 15.75
CA ALA A 47 -9.22 5.42 15.73
C ALA A 47 -8.75 5.60 14.30
N HIS A 48 -8.73 6.84 13.80
CA HIS A 48 -8.32 7.12 12.44
C HIS A 48 -7.53 8.42 12.35
N ILE A 49 -6.33 8.33 11.75
CA ILE A 49 -5.53 9.47 11.34
C ILE A 49 -5.41 9.40 9.83
N ASN A 50 -5.68 10.51 9.16
CA ASN A 50 -5.51 10.60 7.71
C ASN A 50 -4.98 11.98 7.34
N THR A 51 -3.71 12.00 6.91
CA THR A 51 -3.00 13.18 6.40
C THR A 51 -2.33 12.83 5.08
N ASP A 52 -1.72 13.79 4.41
CA ASP A 52 -0.97 13.55 3.16
C ASP A 52 0.22 12.61 3.36
N LEU A 53 0.79 12.53 4.56
CA LEU A 53 1.99 11.74 4.86
C LEU A 53 1.74 10.49 5.72
N VAL A 54 0.60 10.40 6.41
CA VAL A 54 0.27 9.30 7.32
C VAL A 54 -1.19 8.95 7.25
N SER A 55 -1.47 7.66 7.14
CA SER A 55 -2.77 7.08 7.47
C SER A 55 -2.58 5.98 8.50
N PHE A 56 -3.29 6.08 9.60
CA PHE A 56 -3.24 5.10 10.70
C PHE A 56 -4.65 4.75 11.14
N GLY A 57 -4.90 3.48 11.41
CA GLY A 57 -6.18 3.04 11.91
C GLY A 57 -6.15 1.69 12.62
N TYR A 58 -7.05 1.56 13.58
CA TYR A 58 -7.53 0.29 14.10
C TYR A 58 -8.77 -0.11 13.32
N SER A 59 -8.85 -1.36 12.90
CA SER A 59 -10.03 -1.89 12.22
C SER A 59 -10.46 -3.25 12.77
N GLU A 60 -11.76 -3.45 12.83
CA GLU A 60 -12.41 -4.74 13.14
C GLU A 60 -13.39 -5.10 12.02
N SER A 61 -13.40 -6.37 11.62
CA SER A 61 -14.32 -6.89 10.60
C SER A 61 -14.79 -8.30 11.00
N THR A 62 -16.06 -8.58 10.74
CA THR A 62 -16.68 -9.89 11.00
C THR A 62 -17.25 -10.53 9.73
N TYR A 63 -16.94 -10.02 8.56
CA TYR A 63 -17.41 -10.58 7.29
C TYR A 63 -16.34 -11.38 6.57
N VAL A 64 -16.75 -12.43 5.87
CA VAL A 64 -15.87 -13.29 5.08
C VAL A 64 -15.56 -12.63 3.74
N MET A 65 -14.28 -12.59 3.38
CA MET A 65 -13.80 -12.14 2.06
C MET A 65 -13.33 -13.36 1.27
N THR A 66 -13.84 -13.53 0.04
CA THR A 66 -13.50 -14.70 -0.80
C THR A 66 -12.27 -14.49 -1.67
N ASP A 67 -11.86 -13.26 -1.86
CA ASP A 67 -10.73 -12.83 -2.67
C ASP A 67 -9.77 -11.95 -1.87
N TYR A 68 -8.55 -11.79 -2.34
CA TYR A 68 -7.51 -11.04 -1.62
C TYR A 68 -7.62 -9.51 -1.80
N ALA A 69 -8.53 -8.99 -2.62
CA ALA A 69 -8.60 -7.55 -2.92
C ALA A 69 -7.20 -6.93 -3.13
N LEU A 70 -6.43 -7.49 -4.06
CA LEU A 70 -5.04 -7.12 -4.30
C LEU A 70 -4.91 -5.66 -4.75
N HIS A 71 -3.99 -4.94 -4.14
CA HIS A 71 -3.68 -3.55 -4.45
C HIS A 71 -2.21 -3.25 -4.15
N CYS A 72 -1.75 -2.07 -4.56
CA CYS A 72 -0.49 -1.48 -4.12
C CYS A 72 -0.64 0.04 -3.96
N HIS A 73 0.22 0.64 -3.17
CA HIS A 73 0.30 2.07 -2.91
C HIS A 73 1.76 2.53 -2.80
N ASN A 74 1.98 3.84 -2.77
CA ASN A 74 3.32 4.44 -2.68
C ASN A 74 3.78 4.73 -1.23
N PHE A 75 3.13 4.15 -0.24
CA PHE A 75 3.46 4.25 1.16
C PHE A 75 4.20 3.01 1.66
N TYR A 76 5.03 3.18 2.68
CA TYR A 76 5.41 2.09 3.56
C TYR A 76 4.21 1.71 4.42
N GLU A 77 4.05 0.42 4.72
CA GLU A 77 2.99 -0.06 5.59
C GLU A 77 3.54 -0.95 6.69
N VAL A 78 3.12 -0.66 7.92
CA VAL A 78 3.26 -1.55 9.07
C VAL A 78 1.87 -2.12 9.36
N PHE A 79 1.75 -3.41 9.23
CA PHE A 79 0.56 -4.14 9.56
C PHE A 79 0.79 -4.97 10.83
N TYR A 80 -0.06 -4.77 11.86
CA TYR A 80 0.00 -5.50 13.12
C TYR A 80 -1.28 -6.29 13.35
N PHE A 81 -1.18 -7.60 13.42
CA PHE A 81 -2.32 -8.49 13.57
C PHE A 81 -2.65 -8.74 15.05
N LEU A 82 -3.91 -8.53 15.41
CA LEU A 82 -4.41 -8.72 16.77
C LEU A 82 -5.15 -10.04 16.92
N SER A 83 -6.10 -10.33 16.02
CA SER A 83 -6.91 -11.56 16.09
C SER A 83 -7.67 -11.80 14.79
N GLY A 84 -8.22 -13.01 14.65
CA GLY A 84 -9.09 -13.40 13.56
C GLY A 84 -8.51 -14.55 12.75
N ASP A 85 -9.20 -14.87 11.64
CA ASP A 85 -8.80 -15.91 10.70
C ASP A 85 -8.65 -15.26 9.32
N ALA A 86 -7.41 -14.98 8.95
CA ALA A 86 -7.09 -14.26 7.71
C ALA A 86 -5.81 -14.80 7.08
N ASP A 87 -5.75 -14.68 5.75
CA ASP A 87 -4.53 -14.89 4.97
C ASP A 87 -4.10 -13.57 4.34
N TYR A 88 -2.79 -13.32 4.34
CA TYR A 88 -2.17 -12.21 3.62
C TYR A 88 -1.39 -12.73 2.43
N LEU A 89 -1.71 -12.20 1.25
CA LEU A 89 -0.95 -12.45 0.04
C LEU A 89 -0.09 -11.21 -0.27
N VAL A 90 1.23 -11.37 -0.25
CA VAL A 90 2.18 -10.30 -0.55
C VAL A 90 3.15 -10.80 -1.61
N GLU A 91 3.20 -10.13 -2.76
CA GLU A 91 4.13 -10.46 -3.85
C GLU A 91 4.13 -11.96 -4.23
N GLY A 92 2.97 -12.62 -4.13
CA GLY A 92 2.81 -14.04 -4.43
C GLY A 92 3.09 -14.99 -3.27
N VAL A 93 3.54 -14.50 -2.12
CA VAL A 93 3.75 -15.31 -0.92
C VAL A 93 2.55 -15.17 0.01
N ASN A 94 2.04 -16.30 0.51
CA ASN A 94 0.91 -16.34 1.43
C ASN A 94 1.40 -16.42 2.88
N TYR A 95 0.96 -15.48 3.70
CA TYR A 95 1.26 -15.41 5.13
C TYR A 95 -0.01 -15.66 5.94
N GLN A 96 0.10 -16.49 6.96
CA GLN A 96 -0.96 -16.71 7.94
C GLN A 96 -0.57 -15.97 9.22
N PRO A 97 -1.14 -14.78 9.48
CA PRO A 97 -0.78 -13.98 10.62
C PRO A 97 -1.23 -14.65 11.91
N THR A 98 -0.41 -14.52 12.94
CA THR A 98 -0.70 -14.95 14.32
C THR A 98 -0.81 -13.70 15.21
N PRO A 99 -1.59 -13.74 16.31
CA PRO A 99 -1.66 -12.60 17.22
C PRO A 99 -0.29 -12.09 17.62
N GLY A 100 -0.10 -10.77 17.57
CA GLY A 100 1.18 -10.13 17.83
C GLY A 100 2.17 -10.17 16.65
N SER A 101 1.78 -10.69 15.48
CA SER A 101 2.65 -10.67 14.29
C SER A 101 2.59 -9.36 13.53
N VAL A 102 3.68 -9.06 12.83
CA VAL A 102 3.88 -7.85 12.02
C VAL A 102 4.23 -8.22 10.58
N LEU A 103 3.61 -7.51 9.63
CA LEU A 103 4.03 -7.46 8.23
C LEU A 103 4.56 -6.06 7.91
N LEU A 104 5.69 -6.01 7.21
CA LEU A 104 6.31 -4.77 6.72
C LEU A 104 6.24 -4.74 5.20
N LEU A 105 5.59 -3.74 4.64
CA LEU A 105 5.40 -3.59 3.20
C LEU A 105 6.07 -2.31 2.71
N SER A 106 6.90 -2.47 1.69
CA SER A 106 7.50 -1.33 0.98
C SER A 106 6.55 -0.77 -0.07
N PRO A 107 6.74 0.49 -0.49
CA PRO A 107 5.97 1.07 -1.58
C PRO A 107 5.93 0.16 -2.81
N HIS A 108 4.78 0.16 -3.50
CA HIS A 108 4.50 -0.60 -4.72
C HIS A 108 4.48 -2.13 -4.57
N ALA A 109 4.64 -2.68 -3.37
CA ALA A 109 4.41 -4.10 -3.12
C ALA A 109 2.92 -4.44 -3.31
N PHE A 110 2.61 -5.41 -4.17
CA PHE A 110 1.24 -5.90 -4.36
C PHE A 110 0.87 -6.82 -3.20
N HIS A 111 -0.18 -6.46 -2.50
CA HIS A 111 -0.64 -7.19 -1.33
C HIS A 111 -2.17 -7.15 -1.20
N GLY A 112 -2.70 -8.04 -0.39
CA GLY A 112 -4.11 -8.11 -0.07
C GLY A 112 -4.39 -9.06 1.06
N VAL A 113 -5.54 -8.89 1.70
CA VAL A 113 -6.02 -9.76 2.78
C VAL A 113 -7.26 -10.50 2.32
N ARG A 114 -7.39 -11.75 2.77
CA ARG A 114 -8.60 -12.55 2.69
C ARG A 114 -9.01 -12.97 4.10
N VAL A 115 -10.24 -12.66 4.48
CA VAL A 115 -10.81 -13.05 5.77
C VAL A 115 -11.60 -14.35 5.59
N ASN A 116 -11.19 -15.41 6.28
CA ASN A 116 -11.67 -16.77 6.02
C ASN A 116 -12.91 -17.16 6.85
N SER A 117 -13.18 -16.45 7.95
CA SER A 117 -14.30 -16.77 8.85
C SER A 117 -14.96 -15.50 9.39
N THR A 118 -16.06 -15.66 10.13
CA THR A 118 -16.76 -14.56 10.82
C THR A 118 -16.17 -14.25 12.21
N ALA A 119 -15.06 -14.89 12.59
CA ALA A 119 -14.34 -14.51 13.80
C ALA A 119 -13.84 -13.07 13.68
N PRO A 120 -13.94 -12.24 14.75
CA PRO A 120 -13.53 -10.85 14.67
C PRO A 120 -12.08 -10.71 14.23
N TYR A 121 -11.90 -10.21 13.01
CA TYR A 121 -10.61 -9.91 12.43
C TYR A 121 -10.21 -8.50 12.84
N ARG A 122 -9.17 -8.38 13.67
CA ARG A 122 -8.70 -7.14 14.29
C ARG A 122 -7.26 -6.86 13.92
N ARG A 123 -6.98 -5.60 13.56
CA ARG A 123 -5.64 -5.17 13.19
C ARG A 123 -5.41 -3.68 13.44
N TYR A 124 -4.13 -3.31 13.54
CA TYR A 124 -3.66 -1.96 13.25
C TYR A 124 -3.00 -1.92 11.87
N SER A 125 -3.21 -0.83 11.14
CA SER A 125 -2.48 -0.52 9.91
C SER A 125 -1.95 0.91 9.95
N LEU A 126 -0.66 1.07 9.67
CA LEU A 126 0.02 2.34 9.56
C LEU A 126 0.63 2.45 8.17
N HIS A 127 0.14 3.40 7.38
CA HIS A 127 0.72 3.79 6.10
C HIS A 127 1.44 5.11 6.30
N PHE A 128 2.68 5.23 5.84
CA PHE A 128 3.42 6.48 5.96
C PHE A 128 4.33 6.73 4.76
N HIS A 129 4.48 8.02 4.42
CA HIS A 129 5.43 8.45 3.41
C HIS A 129 6.80 8.71 4.07
N PRO A 130 7.94 8.40 3.41
CA PRO A 130 9.26 8.59 4.00
C PRO A 130 9.59 10.06 4.33
N ASP A 131 8.91 11.02 3.71
CA ASP A 131 9.08 12.45 4.03
C ASP A 131 8.50 12.86 5.39
N LEU A 132 7.77 11.98 6.05
CA LEU A 132 7.40 12.14 7.45
C LEU A 132 8.61 12.07 8.39
N LEU A 133 9.63 11.29 7.99
CA LEU A 133 10.79 10.98 8.82
C LEU A 133 11.88 12.04 8.65
N LEU A 134 12.62 12.33 9.72
CA LEU A 134 13.79 13.18 9.64
C LEU A 134 14.81 12.60 8.66
N PRO A 135 15.33 13.41 7.70
CA PRO A 135 16.22 12.92 6.64
C PRO A 135 17.43 12.14 7.16
N GLU A 136 18.04 12.60 8.26
CA GLU A 136 19.22 11.99 8.88
C GLU A 136 18.97 10.62 9.54
N ARG A 137 17.71 10.25 9.79
CA ARG A 137 17.32 8.96 10.38
C ARG A 137 16.61 8.04 9.39
N ARG A 138 16.21 8.55 8.24
CA ARG A 138 15.34 7.86 7.29
C ARG A 138 15.88 6.49 6.88
N ASP A 139 17.11 6.42 6.42
CA ASP A 139 17.73 5.17 5.96
C ASP A 139 17.83 4.14 7.10
N PHE A 140 18.17 4.61 8.31
CA PHE A 140 18.23 3.75 9.48
C PHE A 140 16.85 3.18 9.86
N LEU A 141 15.81 4.02 9.87
CA LEU A 141 14.45 3.62 10.26
C LEU A 141 13.78 2.71 9.22
N LEU A 142 14.10 2.89 7.94
CA LEU A 142 13.54 2.09 6.85
C LEU A 142 14.31 0.79 6.57
N ARG A 143 15.42 0.54 7.24
CA ARG A 143 16.26 -0.63 6.97
C ARG A 143 15.58 -1.97 7.20
N ALA A 144 14.55 -2.01 8.06
CA ALA A 144 13.76 -3.22 8.33
C ALA A 144 12.79 -3.58 7.18
N PHE A 145 12.48 -2.63 6.31
CA PHE A 145 11.58 -2.86 5.18
C PHE A 145 12.32 -3.51 4.01
N PRO A 146 11.66 -4.41 3.26
CA PRO A 146 12.26 -5.02 2.09
C PRO A 146 12.72 -3.96 1.10
N GLN A 147 13.98 -4.05 0.68
CA GLN A 147 14.52 -3.18 -0.34
C GLN A 147 13.99 -3.61 -1.72
N THR A 148 13.72 -2.66 -2.61
CA THR A 148 13.34 -2.96 -4.00
C THR A 148 14.57 -3.37 -4.80
N GLY A 149 14.57 -4.56 -5.41
CA GLY A 149 15.67 -5.03 -6.27
C GLY A 149 15.86 -6.55 -6.27
N GLU A 150 16.68 -7.06 -7.17
CA GLU A 150 16.89 -8.50 -7.42
C GLU A 150 17.46 -9.29 -6.22
N ASN A 151 18.03 -8.61 -5.22
CA ASN A 151 18.66 -9.21 -4.05
C ASN A 151 17.89 -8.99 -2.73
N ALA A 152 16.68 -8.46 -2.79
CA ALA A 152 15.91 -8.10 -1.61
C ALA A 152 15.22 -9.33 -0.97
N ARG A 153 15.97 -10.12 -0.21
CA ARG A 153 15.49 -11.24 0.60
C ARG A 153 15.42 -10.86 2.08
N GLN A 154 14.80 -9.75 2.41
CA GLN A 154 14.56 -9.42 3.80
C GLN A 154 13.22 -10.05 4.24
N PRO A 155 13.14 -10.59 5.47
CA PRO A 155 11.87 -11.07 5.99
C PRO A 155 10.92 -9.89 6.11
N ILE A 156 9.70 -10.08 5.62
CA ILE A 156 8.63 -9.09 5.72
C ILE A 156 7.64 -9.43 6.82
N TYR A 157 7.70 -10.65 7.34
CA TYR A 157 6.78 -11.19 8.33
C TYR A 157 7.51 -11.65 9.58
N PHE A 158 7.12 -11.07 10.72
CA PHE A 158 7.72 -11.30 12.02
C PHE A 158 6.66 -11.84 12.99
N LYS A 159 6.93 -12.99 13.58
CA LYS A 159 6.10 -13.61 14.62
C LYS A 159 6.71 -13.35 16.00
N HIS A 160 5.89 -13.49 17.04
CA HIS A 160 6.35 -13.41 18.42
C HIS A 160 7.05 -12.08 18.74
N THR A 161 6.38 -10.97 18.38
CA THR A 161 6.96 -9.62 18.52
C THR A 161 6.66 -8.98 19.88
N GLU A 162 6.05 -9.71 20.80
CA GLU A 162 5.57 -9.21 22.10
C GLU A 162 6.69 -8.55 22.92
N GLN A 163 7.90 -9.13 22.88
CA GLN A 163 9.08 -8.61 23.60
C GLN A 163 9.54 -7.21 23.12
N PHE A 164 9.13 -6.81 21.91
CA PHE A 164 9.46 -5.49 21.35
C PHE A 164 8.40 -4.43 21.66
N HIS A 165 7.34 -4.79 22.38
CA HIS A 165 6.28 -3.90 22.85
C HIS A 165 5.65 -3.01 21.76
N LEU A 166 5.60 -3.48 20.50
CA LEU A 166 5.11 -2.70 19.35
C LEU A 166 3.68 -2.22 19.55
N LEU A 167 2.85 -3.00 20.24
CA LEU A 167 1.46 -2.62 20.53
C LEU A 167 1.37 -1.30 21.31
N SER A 168 2.27 -1.06 22.26
CA SER A 168 2.25 0.19 23.06
C SER A 168 2.52 1.43 22.20
N TYR A 169 3.34 1.31 21.14
CA TYR A 169 3.57 2.40 20.19
C TYR A 169 2.35 2.64 19.30
N LEU A 170 1.66 1.58 18.88
CA LEU A 170 0.42 1.67 18.11
C LEU A 170 -0.71 2.29 18.94
N GLU A 171 -0.84 1.93 20.21
CA GLU A 171 -1.77 2.56 21.16
C GLU A 171 -1.44 4.04 21.40
N SER A 172 -0.16 4.42 21.36
CA SER A 172 0.26 5.81 21.42
C SER A 172 -0.19 6.60 20.19
N LEU A 173 -0.09 6.01 18.99
CA LEU A 173 -0.65 6.59 17.76
C LEU A 173 -2.18 6.68 17.83
N GLU A 174 -2.85 5.69 18.38
CA GLU A 174 -4.30 5.73 18.61
C GLU A 174 -4.67 6.87 19.58
N SER A 175 -3.90 7.06 20.66
CA SER A 175 -4.09 8.20 21.56
C SER A 175 -3.86 9.53 20.87
N CYS A 176 -2.89 9.61 19.95
CA CYS A 176 -2.61 10.80 19.15
C CYS A 176 -3.82 11.18 18.27
N SER A 177 -4.56 10.23 17.72
CA SER A 177 -5.73 10.49 16.88
C SER A 177 -6.82 11.31 17.55
N ARG A 178 -6.85 11.32 18.89
CA ARG A 178 -7.84 12.04 19.71
C ARG A 178 -7.39 13.46 20.11
N LYS A 179 -6.21 13.91 19.64
CA LYS A 179 -5.66 15.23 19.95
C LYS A 179 -6.04 16.25 18.87
N SER A 180 -5.80 17.55 19.16
CA SER A 180 -5.98 18.59 18.15
C SER A 180 -5.04 18.41 16.95
N ASN A 181 -5.42 18.92 15.77
CA ASN A 181 -4.61 18.82 14.56
C ASN A 181 -3.21 19.42 14.75
N GLU A 182 -3.08 20.52 15.49
CA GLU A 182 -1.80 21.13 15.81
C GLU A 182 -0.90 20.18 16.62
N PHE A 183 -1.48 19.52 17.63
CA PHE A 183 -0.76 18.55 18.45
C PHE A 183 -0.41 17.29 17.65
N GLN A 184 -1.34 16.81 16.82
CA GLN A 184 -1.09 15.68 15.94
C GLN A 184 0.08 15.96 14.99
N ALA A 185 0.14 17.13 14.36
CA ALA A 185 1.21 17.51 13.45
C ALA A 185 2.61 17.41 14.09
N GLN A 186 2.72 17.68 15.39
CA GLN A 186 3.98 17.57 16.14
C GLN A 186 4.24 16.14 16.63
N MET A 187 3.20 15.45 17.05
CA MET A 187 3.32 14.14 17.70
C MET A 187 3.52 12.98 16.70
N LEU A 188 2.85 13.03 15.53
CA LEU A 188 2.85 11.93 14.55
C LEU A 188 4.25 11.53 14.10
N PRO A 189 5.14 12.46 13.67
CA PRO A 189 6.49 12.07 13.26
C PRO A 189 7.24 11.36 14.39
N ILE A 190 7.12 11.89 15.64
CA ILE A 190 7.80 11.33 16.82
C ILE A 190 7.30 9.91 17.13
N CYS A 191 5.97 9.71 17.14
CA CYS A 191 5.38 8.39 17.42
C CYS A 191 5.73 7.38 16.34
N VAL A 192 5.71 7.77 15.05
CA VAL A 192 6.05 6.89 13.94
C VAL A 192 7.55 6.55 13.99
N GLU A 193 8.44 7.52 14.19
CA GLU A 193 9.87 7.25 14.31
C GLU A 193 10.20 6.34 15.50
N ALA A 194 9.53 6.51 16.65
CA ALA A 194 9.70 5.65 17.81
C ALA A 194 9.27 4.19 17.53
N LEU A 195 8.12 4.00 16.86
CA LEU A 195 7.67 2.67 16.41
C LEU A 195 8.66 2.05 15.43
N LEU A 196 9.14 2.82 14.43
CA LEU A 196 10.08 2.33 13.42
C LEU A 196 11.45 2.00 14.02
N MET A 197 11.89 2.74 15.06
CA MET A 197 13.12 2.41 15.80
C MET A 197 12.99 1.03 16.45
N GLN A 198 11.84 0.75 17.07
CA GLN A 198 11.59 -0.55 17.69
C GLN A 198 11.45 -1.68 16.66
N ILE A 199 10.88 -1.39 15.49
CA ILE A 199 10.81 -2.32 14.36
C ILE A 199 12.22 -2.61 13.81
N ALA A 200 13.10 -1.63 13.75
CA ALA A 200 14.49 -1.82 13.33
C ALA A 200 15.26 -2.73 14.30
N ASP A 201 15.10 -2.54 15.62
CA ASP A 201 15.66 -3.42 16.64
C ASP A 201 15.12 -4.85 16.56
N MET A 202 13.81 -4.99 16.37
CA MET A 202 13.15 -6.26 16.12
C MET A 202 13.74 -6.98 14.90
N SER A 203 13.87 -6.26 13.78
CA SER A 203 14.40 -6.83 12.53
C SER A 203 15.83 -7.32 12.68
N ASP A 204 16.70 -6.55 13.33
CA ASP A 204 18.07 -6.95 13.59
C ASP A 204 18.14 -8.20 14.48
N SER A 205 17.32 -8.24 15.52
CA SER A 205 17.26 -9.37 16.44
C SER A 205 16.71 -10.64 15.77
N CYS A 206 15.69 -10.51 14.91
CA CYS A 206 15.04 -11.65 14.23
C CYS A 206 15.86 -12.17 13.04
N ASN A 207 16.60 -11.32 12.32
CA ASN A 207 17.48 -11.74 11.22
C ASN A 207 18.57 -12.74 11.66
N ALA A 208 18.91 -12.75 12.95
CA ALA A 208 19.81 -13.75 13.52
C ALA A 208 19.17 -15.17 13.58
N PHE A 209 17.84 -15.30 13.47
CA PHE A 209 17.14 -16.56 13.74
C PHE A 209 16.28 -17.12 12.58
N SER A 210 16.00 -16.39 11.51
CA SER A 210 15.04 -16.85 10.48
C SER A 210 15.64 -17.08 9.11
N LYS A 211 15.86 -18.36 8.77
CA LYS A 211 15.77 -18.85 7.40
C LYS A 211 14.34 -19.38 7.18
N GLN A 212 13.35 -18.51 7.05
CA GLN A 212 12.04 -18.95 6.61
C GLN A 212 12.07 -19.05 5.08
N SER A 213 11.74 -20.23 4.55
CA SER A 213 11.66 -20.46 3.12
C SER A 213 10.38 -19.78 2.57
N ASP A 214 10.55 -18.69 1.85
CA ASP A 214 9.50 -18.04 1.05
C ASP A 214 9.11 -18.90 -0.17
N THR A 215 8.85 -20.19 0.04
CA THR A 215 8.44 -21.09 -1.02
C THR A 215 6.95 -20.91 -1.28
N PRO A 216 6.52 -20.73 -2.54
CA PRO A 216 5.11 -20.68 -2.90
C PRO A 216 4.38 -21.94 -2.44
N GLN A 217 3.36 -21.79 -1.60
CA GLN A 217 2.62 -22.92 -1.02
C GLN A 217 1.37 -23.31 -1.84
N THR A 218 0.93 -22.44 -2.75
CA THR A 218 -0.27 -22.64 -3.57
C THR A 218 0.04 -22.41 -5.05
N GLN A 219 -0.78 -22.97 -5.94
CA GLN A 219 -0.67 -22.72 -7.38
C GLN A 219 -0.76 -21.21 -7.70
N LEU A 220 -1.63 -20.47 -7.01
CA LEU A 220 -1.73 -19.03 -7.16
C LEU A 220 -0.42 -18.34 -6.77
N SER A 221 0.14 -18.68 -5.61
CA SER A 221 1.41 -18.13 -5.14
C SER A 221 2.54 -18.39 -6.13
N SER A 222 2.60 -19.60 -6.71
CA SER A 222 3.60 -19.94 -7.72
C SER A 222 3.45 -19.09 -8.99
N ILE A 223 2.21 -18.85 -9.45
CA ILE A 223 1.93 -18.01 -10.62
C ILE A 223 2.35 -16.55 -10.32
N LEU A 224 1.95 -16.00 -9.18
CA LEU A 224 2.31 -14.63 -8.79
C LEU A 224 3.82 -14.45 -8.64
N PHE A 225 4.49 -15.43 -8.03
CA PHE A 225 5.95 -15.44 -7.91
C PHE A 225 6.64 -15.45 -9.28
N TYR A 226 6.17 -16.29 -10.21
CA TYR A 226 6.67 -16.33 -11.58
C TYR A 226 6.49 -14.99 -12.29
N LEU A 227 5.30 -14.36 -12.19
CA LEU A 227 5.03 -13.06 -12.78
C LEU A 227 5.95 -11.96 -12.25
N ASN A 228 6.30 -12.03 -10.95
CA ASN A 228 7.22 -11.09 -10.32
C ASN A 228 8.65 -11.25 -10.84
N GLN A 229 9.11 -12.49 -10.99
CA GLN A 229 10.43 -12.78 -11.55
C GLN A 229 10.56 -12.30 -13.00
N HIS A 230 9.46 -12.39 -13.78
CA HIS A 230 9.40 -12.04 -15.20
C HIS A 230 8.70 -10.71 -15.48
N LEU A 231 8.70 -9.79 -14.49
CA LEU A 231 8.00 -8.50 -14.62
C LEU A 231 8.46 -7.70 -15.86
N LYS A 232 9.78 -7.71 -16.11
CA LYS A 232 10.43 -6.95 -17.18
C LYS A 232 10.49 -7.71 -18.50
N ASP A 233 10.19 -9.02 -18.50
CA ASP A 233 10.31 -9.87 -19.67
C ASP A 233 9.04 -9.81 -20.52
N PRO A 234 9.15 -10.02 -21.85
CA PRO A 234 7.98 -10.07 -22.74
C PRO A 234 7.20 -11.37 -22.58
N VAL A 235 6.58 -11.58 -21.42
CA VAL A 235 5.85 -12.81 -21.11
C VAL A 235 4.45 -12.78 -21.71
N THR A 236 4.07 -13.90 -22.36
CA THR A 236 2.74 -14.12 -22.94
C THR A 236 1.90 -15.08 -22.10
N LEU A 237 0.57 -15.04 -22.30
CA LEU A 237 -0.33 -15.97 -21.61
C LEU A 237 -0.05 -17.44 -22.02
N ASP A 238 0.44 -17.67 -23.26
CA ASP A 238 0.81 -19.00 -23.74
C ASP A 238 2.00 -19.54 -22.96
N GLU A 239 3.09 -18.78 -22.86
CA GLU A 239 4.28 -19.16 -22.09
C GLU A 239 3.97 -19.44 -20.63
N ILE A 240 3.11 -18.63 -19.98
CA ILE A 240 2.70 -18.87 -18.61
C ILE A 240 1.89 -20.17 -18.50
N SER A 241 0.95 -20.40 -19.41
CA SER A 241 0.12 -21.60 -19.40
C SER A 241 0.94 -22.88 -19.61
N ASP A 242 1.92 -22.82 -20.50
CA ASP A 242 2.85 -23.93 -20.79
C ASP A 242 3.78 -24.20 -19.59
N HIS A 243 4.31 -23.13 -18.95
CA HIS A 243 5.16 -23.25 -17.77
C HIS A 243 4.47 -23.97 -16.60
N PHE A 244 3.18 -23.67 -16.38
CA PHE A 244 2.39 -24.30 -15.29
C PHE A 244 1.62 -25.55 -15.71
N PHE A 245 1.75 -26.01 -16.96
CA PHE A 245 1.03 -27.16 -17.52
C PHE A 245 -0.49 -27.09 -17.37
N ILE A 246 -1.08 -25.90 -17.53
CA ILE A 246 -2.52 -25.66 -17.41
C ILE A 246 -3.03 -24.86 -18.61
N SER A 247 -4.29 -25.05 -18.98
CA SER A 247 -4.88 -24.29 -20.08
C SER A 247 -5.03 -22.78 -19.71
N LYS A 248 -4.90 -21.89 -20.70
CA LYS A 248 -5.12 -20.44 -20.54
C LYS A 248 -6.45 -20.11 -19.87
N HIS A 249 -7.49 -20.86 -20.21
CA HIS A 249 -8.81 -20.69 -19.60
C HIS A 249 -8.79 -21.03 -18.09
N HIS A 250 -8.20 -22.17 -17.74
CA HIS A 250 -8.07 -22.59 -16.34
C HIS A 250 -7.18 -21.63 -15.55
N LEU A 251 -6.04 -21.22 -16.10
CA LEU A 251 -5.13 -20.24 -15.54
C LEU A 251 -5.88 -18.94 -15.18
N ASN A 252 -6.56 -18.32 -16.14
CA ASN A 252 -7.32 -17.11 -15.90
C ASN A 252 -8.50 -17.31 -14.94
N LYS A 253 -9.17 -18.47 -14.97
CA LYS A 253 -10.28 -18.78 -14.05
C LYS A 253 -9.81 -18.84 -12.61
N VAL A 254 -8.73 -19.56 -12.32
CA VAL A 254 -8.15 -19.70 -10.98
C VAL A 254 -7.65 -18.33 -10.50
N PHE A 255 -6.89 -17.64 -11.34
CA PHE A 255 -6.31 -16.35 -11.04
C PHE A 255 -7.39 -15.30 -10.78
N LYS A 256 -8.39 -15.18 -11.66
CA LYS A 256 -9.49 -14.22 -11.52
C LYS A 256 -10.37 -14.50 -10.30
N LYS A 257 -10.57 -15.78 -9.95
CA LYS A 257 -11.31 -16.14 -8.74
C LYS A 257 -10.61 -15.62 -7.48
N ALA A 258 -9.29 -15.63 -7.44
CA ALA A 258 -8.49 -15.26 -6.27
C ALA A 258 -8.16 -13.77 -6.23
N THR A 259 -7.93 -13.12 -7.39
CA THR A 259 -7.39 -11.76 -7.47
C THR A 259 -8.40 -10.74 -8.02
N GLY A 260 -9.52 -11.17 -8.55
CA GLY A 260 -10.50 -10.30 -9.21
C GLY A 260 -10.18 -9.96 -10.67
N THR A 261 -8.95 -10.20 -11.14
CA THR A 261 -8.48 -9.81 -12.49
C THR A 261 -7.86 -10.95 -13.28
N THR A 262 -7.55 -10.73 -14.57
CA THR A 262 -6.81 -11.69 -15.38
C THR A 262 -5.30 -11.59 -15.13
N VAL A 263 -4.56 -12.67 -15.48
CA VAL A 263 -3.10 -12.73 -15.35
C VAL A 263 -2.41 -11.57 -16.08
N ILE A 264 -2.82 -11.30 -17.32
CA ILE A 264 -2.19 -10.25 -18.14
C ILE A 264 -2.55 -8.84 -17.62
N ASP A 265 -3.78 -8.61 -17.13
CA ASP A 265 -4.15 -7.31 -16.55
C ASP A 265 -3.40 -7.07 -15.23
N TYR A 266 -3.23 -8.11 -14.41
CA TYR A 266 -2.37 -8.03 -13.22
C TYR A 266 -0.92 -7.64 -13.58
N LEU A 267 -0.31 -8.36 -14.52
CA LEU A 267 1.07 -8.08 -14.96
C LEU A 267 1.19 -6.65 -15.49
N LEU A 268 0.20 -6.21 -16.28
CA LEU A 268 0.17 -4.85 -16.81
C LEU A 268 0.11 -3.80 -15.70
N ARG A 269 -0.77 -3.98 -14.71
CA ARG A 269 -0.89 -3.05 -13.57
C ARG A 269 0.39 -3.02 -12.75
N LYS A 270 1.01 -4.16 -12.55
CA LYS A 270 2.28 -4.26 -11.85
C LYS A 270 3.41 -3.53 -12.58
N ARG A 271 3.49 -3.66 -13.91
CA ARG A 271 4.44 -2.89 -14.75
C ARG A 271 4.21 -1.39 -14.65
N ILE A 272 2.94 -0.95 -14.62
CA ILE A 272 2.60 0.47 -14.46
C ILE A 272 3.01 0.98 -13.08
N ALA A 273 2.76 0.22 -12.01
CA ALA A 273 3.19 0.59 -10.66
C ALA A 273 4.72 0.70 -10.56
N TYR A 274 5.44 -0.25 -11.16
CA TYR A 274 6.91 -0.22 -11.20
C TYR A 274 7.44 0.97 -12.03
N ALA A 275 6.82 1.26 -13.19
CA ALA A 275 7.17 2.44 -13.99
C ALA A 275 6.93 3.74 -13.24
N GLN A 276 5.83 3.82 -12.48
CA GLN A 276 5.52 4.99 -11.65
C GLN A 276 6.58 5.22 -10.57
N MET A 277 7.03 4.15 -9.90
CA MET A 277 8.14 4.22 -8.95
C MET A 277 9.41 4.78 -9.60
N LEU A 278 9.76 4.33 -10.81
CA LEU A 278 10.90 4.85 -11.55
C LEU A 278 10.74 6.35 -11.89
N LEU A 279 9.52 6.77 -12.25
CA LEU A 279 9.22 8.18 -12.51
C LEU A 279 9.35 9.04 -11.25
N PHE A 280 8.83 8.61 -10.13
CA PHE A 280 9.00 9.29 -8.84
C PHE A 280 10.49 9.49 -8.50
N ASN A 281 11.32 8.51 -8.79
CA ASN A 281 12.78 8.59 -8.64
C ASN A 281 13.48 9.43 -9.74
N GLY A 282 12.71 10.18 -10.55
CA GLY A 282 13.25 11.13 -11.55
C GLY A 282 13.55 10.52 -12.93
N CYS A 283 13.33 9.22 -13.13
CA CYS A 283 13.57 8.55 -14.41
C CYS A 283 12.73 9.18 -15.53
N HIS A 284 13.24 9.21 -16.75
CA HIS A 284 12.47 9.67 -17.90
C HIS A 284 11.41 8.65 -18.31
N ALA A 285 10.24 9.14 -18.81
CA ALA A 285 9.10 8.29 -19.11
C ALA A 285 9.40 7.17 -20.15
N LYS A 286 10.26 7.44 -21.14
CA LYS A 286 10.69 6.41 -22.10
C LYS A 286 11.54 5.32 -21.46
N GLU A 287 12.42 5.71 -20.57
CA GLU A 287 13.30 4.81 -19.82
C GLU A 287 12.49 4.01 -18.79
N ALA A 288 11.57 4.66 -18.06
CA ALA A 288 10.65 3.99 -17.15
C ALA A 288 9.81 2.93 -17.87
N ALA A 289 9.30 3.22 -19.08
CA ALA A 289 8.59 2.27 -19.91
C ALA A 289 9.45 1.04 -20.27
N ALA A 290 10.66 1.27 -20.78
CA ALA A 290 11.57 0.17 -21.16
C ALA A 290 11.95 -0.69 -19.95
N ASN A 291 12.31 -0.08 -18.83
CA ASN A 291 12.73 -0.78 -17.61
C ASN A 291 11.58 -1.52 -16.90
N SER A 292 10.32 -1.22 -17.25
CA SER A 292 9.13 -1.89 -16.71
C SER A 292 8.52 -2.93 -17.65
N GLY A 293 9.22 -3.34 -18.71
CA GLY A 293 8.82 -4.42 -19.58
C GLY A 293 7.84 -4.06 -20.70
N PHE A 294 7.73 -2.76 -21.05
CA PHE A 294 6.97 -2.33 -22.22
C PHE A 294 7.86 -2.31 -23.47
N LEU A 295 7.41 -2.99 -24.52
CA LEU A 295 8.11 -3.05 -25.81
C LEU A 295 8.02 -1.74 -26.60
N ASP A 296 6.93 -0.99 -26.41
CA ASP A 296 6.75 0.31 -27.08
C ASP A 296 6.16 1.36 -26.14
N TYR A 297 6.59 2.60 -26.35
CA TYR A 297 6.17 3.74 -25.52
C TYR A 297 4.68 4.08 -25.68
N SER A 298 4.08 3.85 -26.84
CA SER A 298 2.69 4.20 -27.08
C SER A 298 1.75 3.28 -26.28
N SER A 299 2.05 1.99 -26.20
CA SER A 299 1.32 1.03 -25.36
C SER A 299 1.47 1.33 -23.87
N PHE A 300 2.70 1.69 -23.45
CA PHE A 300 2.95 2.18 -22.10
C PHE A 300 2.10 3.41 -21.78
N TYR A 301 2.19 4.47 -22.60
CA TYR A 301 1.47 5.73 -22.35
C TYR A 301 -0.04 5.51 -22.22
N ARG A 302 -0.65 4.77 -23.19
CA ARG A 302 -2.09 4.48 -23.13
C ARG A 302 -2.47 3.70 -21.88
N SER A 303 -1.68 2.69 -21.51
CA SER A 303 -1.93 1.88 -20.33
C SER A 303 -1.78 2.70 -19.04
N TYR A 304 -0.77 3.55 -18.99
CA TYR A 304 -0.50 4.44 -17.86
C TYR A 304 -1.67 5.39 -17.63
N VAL A 305 -2.09 6.12 -18.67
CA VAL A 305 -3.24 7.04 -18.57
C VAL A 305 -4.54 6.31 -18.24
N ARG A 306 -4.76 5.13 -18.81
CA ARG A 306 -5.95 4.32 -18.54
C ARG A 306 -6.02 3.88 -17.07
N ILE A 307 -4.90 3.49 -16.48
CA ILE A 307 -4.84 2.92 -15.12
C ILE A 307 -4.76 4.03 -14.07
N LEU A 308 -3.96 5.06 -14.31
CA LEU A 308 -3.66 6.11 -13.32
C LEU A 308 -4.44 7.41 -13.54
N GLY A 309 -5.09 7.58 -14.69
CA GLY A 309 -5.93 8.75 -14.99
C GLY A 309 -5.15 10.01 -15.43
N HIS A 310 -3.82 9.97 -15.46
CA HIS A 310 -2.95 11.10 -15.82
C HIS A 310 -1.70 10.63 -16.59
N PRO A 311 -1.01 11.55 -17.32
CA PRO A 311 0.17 11.18 -18.11
C PRO A 311 1.40 10.88 -17.22
N PRO A 312 2.35 10.03 -17.70
CA PRO A 312 3.55 9.66 -16.95
C PRO A 312 4.42 10.84 -16.49
N GLY A 313 4.44 11.93 -17.29
CA GLY A 313 5.21 13.11 -16.95
C GLY A 313 4.76 13.83 -15.67
N ALA A 314 3.51 13.62 -15.23
CA ALA A 314 2.98 14.20 -14.00
C ALA A 314 3.64 13.60 -12.74
N ASP A 315 4.12 12.37 -12.81
CA ASP A 315 4.73 11.68 -11.67
C ASP A 315 6.26 11.85 -11.60
N ARG A 316 6.86 12.46 -12.62
CA ARG A 316 8.31 12.54 -12.67
C ARG A 316 8.88 13.50 -11.63
N GLY A 317 9.67 12.95 -10.71
CA GLY A 317 10.37 13.72 -9.67
C GLY A 317 9.44 14.34 -8.62
N VAL A 318 8.19 13.87 -8.51
CA VAL A 318 7.22 14.39 -7.52
C VAL A 318 7.72 14.21 -6.10
N LEU A 319 8.47 13.15 -5.81
CA LEU A 319 9.10 12.94 -4.51
C LEU A 319 10.26 13.91 -4.22
N ALA A 320 10.79 14.58 -5.25
CA ALA A 320 11.91 15.53 -5.12
C ALA A 320 11.46 16.96 -4.79
N LYS A 321 10.16 17.26 -4.73
CA LYS A 321 9.63 18.61 -4.45
C LYS A 321 8.72 18.60 -3.24
N PRO A 322 9.21 19.07 -2.08
CA PRO A 322 8.44 19.08 -0.82
C PRO A 322 7.21 20.01 -0.81
N ASN A 323 6.97 20.82 -1.83
CA ASN A 323 6.05 21.95 -1.77
C ASN A 323 4.90 21.96 -2.78
N ASP A 324 4.71 20.94 -3.61
CA ASP A 324 3.50 20.86 -4.44
C ASP A 324 2.47 19.95 -3.81
N SER A 325 1.39 20.57 -3.32
CA SER A 325 0.18 19.98 -2.75
C SER A 325 -0.54 19.01 -3.71
N GLY A 326 0.01 17.83 -3.91
CA GLY A 326 -0.52 16.87 -4.86
C GLY A 326 0.21 15.54 -4.85
N ILE A 327 0.54 15.01 -3.67
CA ILE A 327 0.89 13.58 -3.58
C ILE A 327 -0.39 12.81 -3.87
N GLY A 328 -0.63 12.55 -5.15
CA GLY A 328 -1.67 11.64 -5.57
C GLY A 328 -1.38 10.27 -4.98
N ASN A 329 -2.16 9.86 -4.00
CA ASN A 329 -2.18 8.49 -3.52
C ASN A 329 -2.65 7.60 -4.67
N VAL A 330 -1.75 7.21 -5.55
CA VAL A 330 -2.10 6.33 -6.64
C VAL A 330 -2.16 4.93 -6.10
N ILE A 331 -3.36 4.48 -5.85
CA ILE A 331 -3.66 3.09 -5.56
C ILE A 331 -3.93 2.42 -6.88
N VAL A 332 -3.03 1.56 -7.32
CA VAL A 332 -3.33 0.62 -8.39
C VAL A 332 -4.12 -0.52 -7.76
N GLN A 333 -5.43 -0.48 -7.95
CA GLN A 333 -6.34 -1.53 -7.51
C GLN A 333 -6.48 -2.58 -8.62
N ILE A 334 -6.48 -3.84 -8.24
CA ILE A 334 -6.68 -4.98 -9.14
C ILE A 334 -8.11 -5.50 -9.02
#